data_cd464e39efd77d5a54354439a1fe8063
#
_entry.id   cd464e39efd77d5a54354439a1fe8063
#
_cell.length_a   1.000
_cell.length_b   1.000
_cell.length_c   1.000
_cell.angle_alpha   90.00
_cell.angle_beta   90.00
_cell.angle_gamma   90.00
#
_symmetry.space_group_name_H-M   'P 1'
#
loop_
_entity.id
_entity.type
_entity.pdbx_description
1 polymer ?
#
loop_
_entity_poly.entity_id
_entity_poly.type
_entity_poly.pdbx_seq_one_letter_code
_entity_poly.pdbx_strand_id
1 'polypeptide(L)'
;MIKAIYFKNGSVVTERDALKVAEDYNNKLDLIWIDIHLKNHELTHQETVLLTATFRFHEMSIEDCLFPQYYPKIEEFENYVFGAIHGIQLKPNYYQEFEDSIYELNFFVGKGFLVTVHTEELFFLETIFERAKARPQVEMKSLENLLYNVFNKVVSSYEFTLEKIDDKMEGLEDEILEDPEAENMEDILDTKKVIFAMRKIAESQQAAYVYFTRANNNLIAREYLVYFRDIYTQCARMNQAIIMRTQMIVSLIEVYMSSVTVKLTEVMKFLTVIATIVMPVLIVSGYYGMNVVFPEYSFFGQKGSWFFAVGIMLITIIAMLVYFKKKKWF
;
A
#
# COMPACT_ATOMS: atom_id res chain seq x y z
N MET A 1 17.14 -19.31 13.40
CA MET A 1 17.57 -20.39 12.46
C MET A 1 18.59 -19.81 11.51
N ILE A 2 19.78 -20.42 11.40
CA ILE A 2 20.88 -19.92 10.58
C ILE A 2 20.95 -20.67 9.25
N LYS A 3 21.27 -19.94 8.17
CA LYS A 3 21.74 -20.47 6.90
C LYS A 3 23.01 -19.68 6.52
N ALA A 4 24.07 -20.37 6.18
CA ALA A 4 25.30 -19.72 5.71
C ALA A 4 25.75 -20.32 4.38
N ILE A 5 26.31 -19.49 3.51
CA ILE A 5 26.93 -19.87 2.26
C ILE A 5 28.26 -19.16 2.09
N TYR A 6 29.33 -19.91 1.79
CA TYR A 6 30.67 -19.37 1.66
C TYR A 6 31.55 -20.26 0.81
N PHE A 7 32.68 -19.74 0.38
CA PHE A 7 33.71 -20.50 -0.33
C PHE A 7 34.71 -21.09 0.61
N LYS A 8 34.97 -22.39 0.48
CA LYS A 8 36.04 -23.10 1.20
C LYS A 8 36.77 -24.03 0.24
N ASN A 9 38.08 -23.85 0.09
CA ASN A 9 38.93 -24.68 -0.78
C ASN A 9 38.40 -24.81 -2.24
N GLY A 10 37.87 -23.70 -2.81
CA GLY A 10 37.34 -23.67 -4.17
C GLY A 10 35.99 -24.27 -4.37
N SER A 11 35.32 -24.72 -3.30
CA SER A 11 33.95 -25.24 -3.32
C SER A 11 33.01 -24.38 -2.48
N VAL A 12 31.73 -24.37 -2.88
CA VAL A 12 30.66 -23.71 -2.12
C VAL A 12 30.25 -24.61 -0.98
N VAL A 13 30.22 -24.05 0.23
CA VAL A 13 29.75 -24.74 1.44
C VAL A 13 28.50 -24.05 1.94
N THR A 14 27.53 -24.84 2.34
CA THR A 14 26.32 -24.37 3.04
C THR A 14 26.30 -24.97 4.44
N GLU A 15 26.09 -24.14 5.45
CA GLU A 15 26.09 -24.56 6.85
C GLU A 15 24.87 -23.96 7.58
N ARG A 16 24.41 -24.66 8.60
CA ARG A 16 23.29 -24.22 9.46
C ARG A 16 23.63 -24.16 10.95
N ASP A 17 24.85 -24.55 11.29
CA ASP A 17 25.35 -24.54 12.66
C ASP A 17 26.18 -23.28 12.90
N ALA A 18 25.76 -22.44 13.84
CA ALA A 18 26.42 -21.19 14.20
C ALA A 18 27.91 -21.39 14.62
N LEU A 19 28.20 -22.45 15.33
CA LEU A 19 29.60 -22.72 15.83
C LEU A 19 30.53 -23.07 14.69
N LYS A 20 30.05 -23.90 13.74
CA LYS A 20 30.86 -24.24 12.56
C LYS A 20 31.07 -23.03 11.65
N VAL A 21 30.03 -22.18 11.48
CA VAL A 21 30.15 -20.90 10.76
C VAL A 21 31.22 -20.03 11.40
N ALA A 22 31.23 -19.94 12.75
CA ALA A 22 32.25 -19.19 13.50
C ALA A 22 33.70 -19.72 13.31
N GLU A 23 33.84 -21.06 13.35
CA GLU A 23 35.13 -21.71 13.12
C GLU A 23 35.63 -21.48 11.69
N ASP A 24 34.76 -21.65 10.70
CA ASP A 24 35.11 -21.47 9.29
C ASP A 24 35.42 -20.01 8.97
N TYR A 25 34.68 -19.04 9.52
CA TYR A 25 34.99 -17.61 9.36
C TYR A 25 36.37 -17.21 9.87
N ASN A 26 36.78 -17.73 11.05
CA ASN A 26 38.10 -17.47 11.61
C ASN A 26 39.23 -18.01 10.73
N ASN A 27 38.97 -18.92 9.80
CA ASN A 27 39.94 -19.47 8.82
C ASN A 27 40.10 -18.58 7.56
N LYS A 28 39.65 -17.31 7.60
CA LYS A 28 39.73 -16.31 6.52
C LYS A 28 39.10 -16.76 5.22
N LEU A 29 37.78 -16.65 5.14
CA LEU A 29 37.00 -16.85 3.94
C LEU A 29 37.04 -15.59 3.06
N ASP A 30 36.95 -15.75 1.74
CA ASP A 30 36.93 -14.65 0.79
C ASP A 30 35.61 -13.87 0.87
N LEU A 31 34.49 -14.59 0.95
CA LEU A 31 33.14 -14.03 1.09
C LEU A 31 32.25 -15.02 1.83
N ILE A 32 31.53 -14.51 2.83
CA ILE A 32 30.50 -15.27 3.53
C ILE A 32 29.19 -14.48 3.57
N TRP A 33 28.09 -15.17 3.32
CA TRP A 33 26.76 -14.68 3.61
C TRP A 33 26.08 -15.56 4.65
N ILE A 34 25.60 -14.93 5.72
CA ILE A 34 24.89 -15.58 6.81
C ILE A 34 23.49 -14.96 6.87
N ASP A 35 22.48 -15.80 6.84
CA ASP A 35 21.08 -15.41 6.98
C ASP A 35 20.51 -15.97 8.28
N ILE A 36 20.01 -15.09 9.15
CA ILE A 36 19.49 -15.43 10.47
C ILE A 36 18.02 -15.09 10.51
N HIS A 37 17.17 -16.12 10.51
CA HIS A 37 15.76 -15.97 10.75
C HIS A 37 15.46 -16.12 12.24
N LEU A 38 15.06 -15.02 12.89
CA LEU A 38 14.70 -14.97 14.30
C LEU A 38 13.31 -15.57 14.51
N LYS A 39 13.18 -16.35 15.58
CA LYS A 39 11.88 -16.82 16.05
C LYS A 39 11.49 -16.00 17.27
N ASN A 40 10.27 -15.42 17.24
CA ASN A 40 9.73 -14.63 18.33
C ASN A 40 10.63 -13.46 18.79
N HIS A 41 11.40 -12.84 17.87
CA HIS A 41 12.34 -11.77 18.18
C HIS A 41 13.43 -12.17 19.22
N GLU A 42 13.81 -13.44 19.25
CA GLU A 42 14.82 -13.94 20.18
C GLU A 42 16.01 -14.57 19.44
N LEU A 43 17.20 -14.32 19.95
CA LEU A 43 18.43 -14.99 19.52
C LEU A 43 18.69 -16.21 20.41
N THR A 44 19.07 -17.31 19.79
CA THR A 44 19.63 -18.43 20.53
C THR A 44 21.00 -18.08 21.11
N HIS A 45 21.43 -18.76 22.18
CA HIS A 45 22.76 -18.54 22.76
C HIS A 45 23.89 -18.66 21.71
N GLN A 46 23.80 -19.62 20.80
CA GLN A 46 24.81 -19.81 19.74
C GLN A 46 24.83 -18.64 18.75
N GLU A 47 23.67 -18.13 18.37
CA GLU A 47 23.53 -16.95 17.49
C GLU A 47 24.07 -15.70 18.17
N THR A 48 23.80 -15.52 19.45
CA THR A 48 24.37 -14.42 20.24
C THR A 48 25.90 -14.49 20.26
N VAL A 49 26.48 -15.66 20.56
CA VAL A 49 27.97 -15.86 20.57
C VAL A 49 28.52 -15.58 19.17
N LEU A 50 27.88 -16.01 18.10
CA LEU A 50 28.30 -15.73 16.73
C LEU A 50 28.40 -14.21 16.46
N LEU A 51 27.33 -13.47 16.79
CA LEU A 51 27.27 -12.04 16.53
C LEU A 51 28.23 -11.23 17.44
N THR A 52 28.32 -11.57 18.73
CA THR A 52 29.11 -10.81 19.71
C THR A 52 30.58 -11.20 19.72
N ALA A 53 30.90 -12.50 19.72
CA ALA A 53 32.28 -12.99 19.88
C ALA A 53 33.03 -13.15 18.55
N THR A 54 32.35 -13.65 17.49
CA THR A 54 32.98 -13.89 16.18
C THR A 54 33.04 -12.63 15.34
N PHE A 55 31.87 -11.97 15.10
CA PHE A 55 31.78 -10.76 14.29
C PHE A 55 32.05 -9.49 15.09
N ARG A 56 31.94 -9.53 16.43
CA ARG A 56 32.13 -8.41 17.34
C ARG A 56 31.22 -7.22 17.01
N PHE A 57 29.97 -7.50 16.66
CA PHE A 57 28.99 -6.45 16.46
C PHE A 57 28.65 -5.75 17.78
N HIS A 58 28.37 -4.47 17.68
CA HIS A 58 28.02 -3.65 18.84
C HIS A 58 26.66 -4.09 19.42
N GLU A 59 26.53 -4.08 20.75
CA GLU A 59 25.34 -4.53 21.45
C GLU A 59 24.07 -3.81 20.97
N MET A 60 24.14 -2.49 20.76
CA MET A 60 23.01 -1.71 20.26
C MET A 60 22.53 -2.16 18.87
N SER A 61 23.44 -2.49 17.95
CA SER A 61 23.03 -2.96 16.61
C SER A 61 22.45 -4.38 16.63
N ILE A 62 22.80 -5.19 17.63
CA ILE A 62 22.17 -6.49 17.85
C ILE A 62 20.79 -6.32 18.50
N GLU A 63 20.66 -5.39 19.45
CA GLU A 63 19.39 -5.05 20.08
C GLU A 63 18.36 -4.52 19.05
N ASP A 64 18.83 -3.70 18.11
CA ASP A 64 17.99 -3.20 17.01
C ASP A 64 17.40 -4.33 16.15
N CYS A 65 18.09 -5.46 16.01
CA CYS A 65 17.54 -6.63 15.30
C CYS A 65 16.43 -7.35 16.08
N LEU A 66 16.35 -7.16 17.39
CA LEU A 66 15.35 -7.80 18.25
C LEU A 66 14.09 -6.95 18.40
N PHE A 67 14.24 -5.64 18.27
CA PHE A 67 13.15 -4.68 18.40
C PHE A 67 12.90 -3.97 17.07
N PRO A 68 11.71 -4.12 16.47
CA PRO A 68 11.41 -3.54 15.17
C PRO A 68 11.71 -2.04 15.11
N GLN A 69 12.42 -1.63 14.07
CA GLN A 69 12.70 -0.23 13.81
C GLN A 69 11.57 0.38 12.99
N TYR A 70 11.06 1.55 13.42
CA TYR A 70 9.97 2.22 12.69
C TYR A 70 10.41 2.81 11.36
N TYR A 71 11.73 3.01 11.16
CA TYR A 71 12.28 3.68 9.99
C TYR A 71 13.56 3.02 9.52
N PRO A 72 13.76 2.92 8.19
CA PRO A 72 15.04 2.57 7.62
C PRO A 72 16.17 3.44 8.14
N LYS A 73 17.30 2.83 8.50
CA LYS A 73 18.50 3.51 8.95
C LYS A 73 19.77 2.81 8.50
N ILE A 74 20.86 3.57 8.43
CA ILE A 74 22.21 3.06 8.19
C ILE A 74 23.17 3.70 9.18
N GLU A 75 23.95 2.89 9.87
CA GLU A 75 24.92 3.29 10.86
C GLU A 75 26.30 2.70 10.54
N GLU A 76 27.32 3.54 10.56
CA GLU A 76 28.69 3.14 10.28
C GLU A 76 29.45 2.87 11.59
N PHE A 77 30.03 1.69 11.69
CA PHE A 77 30.92 1.26 12.75
C PHE A 77 32.34 1.09 12.19
N GLU A 78 33.33 0.91 13.05
CA GLU A 78 34.73 0.86 12.65
C GLU A 78 35.04 -0.22 11.59
N ASN A 79 34.43 -1.42 11.70
CA ASN A 79 34.72 -2.56 10.84
C ASN A 79 33.55 -3.05 10.00
N TYR A 80 32.38 -2.45 10.16
CA TYR A 80 31.14 -2.84 9.45
C TYR A 80 30.17 -1.68 9.37
N VAL A 81 29.18 -1.84 8.51
CA VAL A 81 27.99 -0.99 8.46
C VAL A 81 26.79 -1.84 8.85
N PHE A 82 26.01 -1.33 9.77
CA PHE A 82 24.71 -1.84 10.13
C PHE A 82 23.62 -1.07 9.38
N GLY A 83 22.58 -1.75 8.96
CA GLY A 83 21.39 -1.09 8.42
C GLY A 83 20.13 -1.89 8.65
N ALA A 84 19.05 -1.16 8.86
CA ALA A 84 17.68 -1.67 8.87
C ALA A 84 16.96 -1.10 7.65
N ILE A 85 16.47 -1.95 6.78
CA ILE A 85 15.69 -1.59 5.57
C ILE A 85 14.36 -2.30 5.59
N HIS A 86 13.38 -1.67 4.97
CA HIS A 86 12.02 -2.20 4.96
C HIS A 86 11.57 -2.53 3.55
N GLY A 87 10.83 -3.62 3.39
CA GLY A 87 10.16 -3.98 2.16
C GLY A 87 8.71 -4.36 2.43
N ILE A 88 8.01 -4.73 1.39
CA ILE A 88 6.59 -5.05 1.46
C ILE A 88 6.37 -6.46 0.94
N GLN A 89 5.72 -7.29 1.77
CA GLN A 89 5.25 -8.63 1.39
C GLN A 89 3.76 -8.70 1.68
N LEU A 90 2.92 -8.42 0.66
CA LEU A 90 1.49 -8.31 0.81
C LEU A 90 0.88 -9.57 1.42
N LYS A 91 0.14 -9.42 2.51
CA LYS A 91 -0.68 -10.46 3.15
C LYS A 91 -2.13 -10.39 2.62
N PRO A 92 -2.96 -11.42 2.77
CA PRO A 92 -4.30 -11.46 2.17
C PRO A 92 -5.20 -10.25 2.49
N ASN A 93 -5.12 -9.71 3.69
CA ASN A 93 -5.95 -8.59 4.16
C ASN A 93 -5.17 -7.28 4.28
N TYR A 94 -4.19 -7.05 3.41
CA TYR A 94 -3.24 -5.94 3.54
C TYR A 94 -3.88 -4.54 3.53
N TYR A 95 -5.08 -4.35 3.00
CA TYR A 95 -5.74 -3.04 3.06
C TYR A 95 -6.18 -2.65 4.47
N GLN A 96 -6.52 -3.62 5.31
CA GLN A 96 -6.97 -3.39 6.70
C GLN A 96 -5.78 -3.34 7.67
N GLU A 97 -4.80 -4.23 7.48
CA GLU A 97 -3.64 -4.44 8.35
C GLU A 97 -2.33 -4.33 7.54
N PHE A 98 -2.13 -3.19 6.88
CA PHE A 98 -0.97 -3.00 5.99
C PHE A 98 0.37 -3.05 6.73
N GLU A 99 0.41 -2.63 7.97
CA GLU A 99 1.62 -2.66 8.78
C GLU A 99 2.18 -4.09 8.91
N ASP A 100 1.31 -5.09 8.95
CA ASP A 100 1.70 -6.51 8.98
C ASP A 100 2.31 -7.01 7.66
N SER A 101 2.13 -6.27 6.57
CA SER A 101 2.73 -6.54 5.26
C SER A 101 4.13 -5.94 5.11
N ILE A 102 4.55 -5.09 6.04
CA ILE A 102 5.86 -4.46 6.06
C ILE A 102 6.81 -5.39 6.81
N TYR A 103 7.86 -5.84 6.14
CA TYR A 103 8.94 -6.57 6.80
C TYR A 103 10.17 -5.70 7.00
N GLU A 104 10.92 -6.00 8.03
CA GLU A 104 12.22 -5.40 8.31
C GLU A 104 13.32 -6.40 7.98
N LEU A 105 14.32 -5.95 7.25
CA LEU A 105 15.56 -6.66 7.00
C LEU A 105 16.72 -5.90 7.59
N ASN A 106 17.27 -6.42 8.67
CA ASN A 106 18.50 -5.94 9.25
C ASN A 106 19.70 -6.57 8.55
N PHE A 107 20.76 -5.81 8.33
CA PHE A 107 21.96 -6.33 7.73
C PHE A 107 23.22 -5.74 8.36
N PHE A 108 24.26 -6.56 8.43
CA PHE A 108 25.61 -6.17 8.78
C PHE A 108 26.50 -6.47 7.60
N VAL A 109 27.18 -5.47 7.10
CA VAL A 109 28.09 -5.60 5.96
C VAL A 109 29.46 -5.08 6.30
N GLY A 110 30.48 -5.92 6.10
CA GLY A 110 31.87 -5.61 6.32
C GLY A 110 32.77 -6.23 5.25
N LYS A 111 34.07 -6.16 5.42
CA LYS A 111 34.99 -6.71 4.44
C LYS A 111 34.86 -8.23 4.35
N GLY A 112 34.29 -8.72 3.26
CA GLY A 112 34.14 -10.14 2.97
C GLY A 112 32.97 -10.83 3.65
N PHE A 113 32.05 -10.10 4.31
CA PHE A 113 30.86 -10.71 4.88
C PHE A 113 29.58 -9.86 4.71
N LEU A 114 28.48 -10.57 4.61
CA LEU A 114 27.13 -10.05 4.76
C LEU A 114 26.40 -10.93 5.78
N VAL A 115 25.81 -10.33 6.80
CA VAL A 115 24.91 -11.01 7.72
C VAL A 115 23.53 -10.34 7.59
N THR A 116 22.51 -11.11 7.26
CA THR A 116 21.11 -10.67 7.21
C THR A 116 20.36 -11.23 8.40
N VAL A 117 19.52 -10.41 9.03
CA VAL A 117 18.71 -10.79 10.20
C VAL A 117 17.27 -10.31 9.97
N HIS A 118 16.31 -11.20 10.11
CA HIS A 118 14.90 -10.90 9.90
C HIS A 118 14.01 -11.79 10.76
N THR A 119 12.78 -11.34 11.02
CA THR A 119 11.77 -12.05 11.83
C THR A 119 10.69 -12.69 10.96
N GLU A 120 10.37 -12.08 9.82
CA GLU A 120 9.41 -12.60 8.87
C GLU A 120 10.07 -13.59 7.89
N GLU A 121 9.30 -14.53 7.35
CA GLU A 121 9.80 -15.45 6.31
C GLU A 121 9.90 -14.72 4.97
N LEU A 122 11.12 -14.46 4.51
CA LEU A 122 11.39 -13.68 3.30
C LEU A 122 11.75 -14.58 2.11
N PHE A 123 10.76 -14.90 1.29
CA PHE A 123 10.92 -15.82 0.14
C PHE A 123 11.97 -15.35 -0.88
N PHE A 124 12.17 -14.05 -1.01
CA PHE A 124 13.18 -13.53 -1.93
C PHE A 124 14.61 -13.84 -1.47
N LEU A 125 14.89 -13.84 -0.15
CA LEU A 125 16.19 -14.24 0.39
C LEU A 125 16.45 -15.72 0.11
N GLU A 126 15.47 -16.59 0.31
CA GLU A 126 15.58 -18.00 -0.07
C GLU A 126 15.90 -18.16 -1.56
N THR A 127 15.22 -17.40 -2.41
CA THR A 127 15.46 -17.42 -3.86
C THR A 127 16.89 -17.00 -4.21
N ILE A 128 17.42 -15.94 -3.57
CA ILE A 128 18.80 -15.49 -3.75
C ILE A 128 19.76 -16.57 -3.24
N PHE A 129 19.47 -17.19 -2.10
CA PHE A 129 20.29 -18.23 -1.49
C PHE A 129 20.40 -19.48 -2.39
N GLU A 130 19.28 -19.95 -2.93
CA GLU A 130 19.28 -21.10 -3.87
C GLU A 130 19.99 -20.78 -5.20
N ARG A 131 19.87 -19.54 -5.70
CA ARG A 131 20.65 -19.08 -6.86
C ARG A 131 22.15 -19.01 -6.55
N ALA A 132 22.51 -18.53 -5.35
CA ALA A 132 23.90 -18.47 -4.91
C ALA A 132 24.53 -19.88 -4.81
N LYS A 133 23.77 -20.87 -4.36
CA LYS A 133 24.21 -22.28 -4.40
C LYS A 133 24.39 -22.80 -5.82
N ALA A 134 23.42 -22.52 -6.71
CA ALA A 134 23.43 -23.06 -8.06
C ALA A 134 24.49 -22.41 -8.96
N ARG A 135 24.75 -21.09 -8.76
CA ARG A 135 25.66 -20.28 -9.59
C ARG A 135 26.51 -19.32 -8.75
N PRO A 136 27.35 -19.85 -7.86
CA PRO A 136 28.10 -19.01 -6.90
C PRO A 136 29.04 -18.03 -7.58
N GLN A 137 29.64 -18.40 -8.71
CA GLN A 137 30.53 -17.51 -9.47
C GLN A 137 29.83 -16.26 -10.02
N VAL A 138 28.52 -16.27 -10.13
CA VAL A 138 27.72 -15.14 -10.61
C VAL A 138 27.13 -14.36 -9.43
N GLU A 139 26.42 -15.04 -8.54
CA GLU A 139 25.67 -14.40 -7.44
C GLU A 139 26.59 -13.93 -6.30
N MET A 140 27.63 -14.71 -5.99
CA MET A 140 28.63 -14.41 -4.96
C MET A 140 29.97 -13.93 -5.56
N LYS A 141 29.93 -13.31 -6.75
CA LYS A 141 31.13 -12.75 -7.41
C LYS A 141 31.83 -11.72 -6.53
N SER A 142 31.07 -10.92 -5.83
CA SER A 142 31.54 -9.92 -4.85
C SER A 142 30.46 -9.66 -3.81
N LEU A 143 30.88 -9.06 -2.68
CA LEU A 143 29.98 -8.61 -1.64
C LEU A 143 28.96 -7.61 -2.17
N GLU A 144 29.43 -6.67 -2.98
CA GLU A 144 28.61 -5.60 -3.55
C GLU A 144 27.52 -6.15 -4.48
N ASN A 145 27.84 -7.20 -5.26
CA ASN A 145 26.85 -7.84 -6.12
C ASN A 145 25.73 -8.51 -5.29
N LEU A 146 26.10 -9.20 -4.22
CA LEU A 146 25.15 -9.82 -3.32
C LEU A 146 24.27 -8.77 -2.63
N LEU A 147 24.87 -7.70 -2.09
CA LEU A 147 24.16 -6.60 -1.44
C LEU A 147 23.22 -5.87 -2.40
N TYR A 148 23.67 -5.62 -3.64
CA TYR A 148 22.85 -5.06 -4.70
C TYR A 148 21.62 -5.93 -4.98
N ASN A 149 21.78 -7.24 -5.11
CA ASN A 149 20.68 -8.17 -5.36
C ASN A 149 19.63 -8.14 -4.24
N VAL A 150 20.10 -8.09 -2.98
CA VAL A 150 19.21 -7.97 -1.80
C VAL A 150 18.44 -6.64 -1.86
N PHE A 151 19.13 -5.52 -2.02
CA PHE A 151 18.52 -4.19 -2.05
C PHE A 151 17.55 -4.02 -3.22
N ASN A 152 17.91 -4.52 -4.40
CA ASN A 152 17.06 -4.46 -5.58
C ASN A 152 15.74 -5.21 -5.36
N LYS A 153 15.77 -6.36 -4.66
CA LYS A 153 14.55 -7.11 -4.32
C LYS A 153 13.67 -6.37 -3.31
N VAL A 154 14.27 -5.72 -2.33
CA VAL A 154 13.54 -4.89 -1.37
C VAL A 154 12.85 -3.72 -2.09
N VAL A 155 13.54 -3.02 -2.98
CA VAL A 155 12.95 -1.91 -3.75
C VAL A 155 11.85 -2.38 -4.70
N SER A 156 12.07 -3.51 -5.40
CA SER A 156 11.06 -4.07 -6.31
C SER A 156 9.76 -4.49 -5.61
N SER A 157 9.80 -4.77 -4.30
CA SER A 157 8.57 -5.11 -3.54
C SER A 157 7.58 -3.96 -3.47
N TYR A 158 8.07 -2.72 -3.52
CA TYR A 158 7.22 -1.52 -3.56
C TYR A 158 6.52 -1.35 -4.91
N GLU A 159 7.23 -1.63 -6.02
CA GLU A 159 6.66 -1.51 -7.37
C GLU A 159 5.45 -2.43 -7.53
N PHE A 160 5.58 -3.69 -7.09
CA PHE A 160 4.47 -4.65 -7.10
C PHE A 160 3.28 -4.17 -6.26
N THR A 161 3.55 -3.57 -5.09
CA THR A 161 2.48 -3.03 -4.23
C THR A 161 1.80 -1.84 -4.87
N LEU A 162 2.55 -0.96 -5.54
CA LEU A 162 1.99 0.19 -6.25
C LEU A 162 1.07 -0.23 -7.41
N GLU A 163 1.43 -1.29 -8.16
CA GLU A 163 0.56 -1.84 -9.20
C GLU A 163 -0.78 -2.32 -8.60
N LYS A 164 -0.76 -2.99 -7.44
CA LYS A 164 -1.99 -3.43 -6.75
C LYS A 164 -2.85 -2.25 -6.26
N ILE A 165 -2.21 -1.17 -5.83
CA ILE A 165 -2.91 0.06 -5.44
C ILE A 165 -3.56 0.72 -6.67
N ASP A 166 -2.87 0.76 -7.81
CA ASP A 166 -3.40 1.31 -9.05
C ASP A 166 -4.65 0.52 -9.49
N ASP A 167 -4.58 -0.81 -9.55
CA ASP A 167 -5.71 -1.70 -9.87
C ASP A 167 -6.93 -1.41 -8.95
N LYS A 168 -6.69 -1.25 -7.63
CA LYS A 168 -7.77 -0.98 -6.67
C LYS A 168 -8.36 0.41 -6.87
N MET A 169 -7.54 1.43 -7.12
CA MET A 169 -7.99 2.81 -7.32
C MET A 169 -8.83 2.96 -8.59
N GLU A 170 -8.42 2.29 -9.69
CA GLU A 170 -9.18 2.25 -10.95
C GLU A 170 -10.55 1.58 -10.74
N GLY A 171 -10.59 0.43 -10.07
CA GLY A 171 -11.85 -0.24 -9.74
C GLY A 171 -12.79 0.61 -8.89
N LEU A 172 -12.24 1.30 -7.87
CA LEU A 172 -13.02 2.21 -7.02
C LEU A 172 -13.57 3.42 -7.80
N GLU A 173 -12.81 3.97 -8.74
CA GLU A 173 -13.27 5.08 -9.59
C GLU A 173 -14.48 4.64 -10.42
N ASP A 174 -14.41 3.48 -11.05
CA ASP A 174 -15.52 2.93 -11.86
C ASP A 174 -16.77 2.69 -11.01
N GLU A 175 -16.63 2.04 -9.85
CA GLU A 175 -17.75 1.79 -8.92
C GLU A 175 -18.41 3.10 -8.45
N ILE A 176 -17.63 4.11 -8.09
CA ILE A 176 -18.11 5.41 -7.61
C ILE A 176 -18.87 6.18 -8.72
N LEU A 177 -18.40 6.06 -9.96
CA LEU A 177 -19.06 6.72 -11.10
C LEU A 177 -20.36 6.02 -11.48
N GLU A 178 -20.46 4.71 -11.29
CA GLU A 178 -21.68 3.94 -11.57
C GLU A 178 -22.72 4.15 -10.45
N ASP A 179 -22.40 3.84 -9.22
CA ASP A 179 -23.31 4.01 -8.06
C ASP A 179 -22.53 4.21 -6.75
N PRO A 180 -22.33 5.45 -6.28
CA PRO A 180 -21.57 5.72 -5.07
C PRO A 180 -22.25 5.17 -3.81
N GLU A 181 -21.57 4.25 -3.12
CA GLU A 181 -21.99 3.65 -1.86
C GLU A 181 -21.08 4.08 -0.68
N ALA A 182 -21.56 3.88 0.55
CA ALA A 182 -20.76 4.22 1.75
C ALA A 182 -19.51 3.35 1.88
N GLU A 183 -19.55 2.10 1.39
CA GLU A 183 -18.44 1.16 1.37
C GLU A 183 -17.27 1.67 0.52
N ASN A 184 -17.54 2.32 -0.60
CA ASN A 184 -16.50 2.93 -1.43
C ASN A 184 -15.66 3.96 -0.65
N MET A 185 -16.28 4.73 0.26
CA MET A 185 -15.56 5.69 1.10
C MET A 185 -14.63 4.99 2.10
N GLU A 186 -15.05 3.87 2.67
CA GLU A 186 -14.22 3.06 3.56
C GLU A 186 -13.00 2.51 2.81
N ASP A 187 -13.22 1.94 1.63
CA ASP A 187 -12.18 1.41 0.74
C ASP A 187 -11.17 2.49 0.31
N ILE A 188 -11.64 3.71 0.00
CA ILE A 188 -10.77 4.86 -0.29
C ILE A 188 -9.88 5.18 0.92
N LEU A 189 -10.46 5.22 2.13
CA LEU A 189 -9.73 5.55 3.35
C LEU A 189 -8.70 4.47 3.70
N ASP A 190 -9.00 3.21 3.48
CA ASP A 190 -8.06 2.12 3.70
C ASP A 190 -6.93 2.14 2.67
N THR A 191 -7.23 2.35 1.39
CA THR A 191 -6.20 2.55 0.35
C THR A 191 -5.31 3.75 0.68
N LYS A 192 -5.88 4.84 1.18
CA LYS A 192 -5.13 6.02 1.65
C LYS A 192 -4.17 5.67 2.78
N LYS A 193 -4.57 4.88 3.78
CA LYS A 193 -3.69 4.43 4.89
C LYS A 193 -2.48 3.68 4.34
N VAL A 194 -2.70 2.75 3.40
CA VAL A 194 -1.63 1.99 2.73
C VAL A 194 -0.62 2.94 2.06
N ILE A 195 -1.10 3.87 1.24
CA ILE A 195 -0.24 4.83 0.52
C ILE A 195 0.58 5.69 1.50
N PHE A 196 -0.03 6.16 2.59
CA PHE A 196 0.66 6.97 3.60
C PHE A 196 1.71 6.17 4.38
N ALA A 197 1.43 4.92 4.73
CA ALA A 197 2.41 4.03 5.36
C ALA A 197 3.60 3.78 4.44
N MET A 198 3.35 3.48 3.16
CA MET A 198 4.41 3.32 2.15
C MET A 198 5.26 4.58 2.03
N ARG A 199 4.65 5.76 1.96
CA ARG A 199 5.35 7.04 1.84
C ARG A 199 6.34 7.25 2.98
N LYS A 200 5.88 7.02 4.22
CA LYS A 200 6.68 7.21 5.44
C LYS A 200 7.97 6.39 5.40
N ILE A 201 7.88 5.13 4.95
CA ILE A 201 9.02 4.22 4.87
C ILE A 201 9.91 4.59 3.67
N ALA A 202 9.32 4.84 2.51
CA ALA A 202 10.04 5.08 1.27
C ALA A 202 10.94 6.33 1.33
N GLU A 203 10.49 7.41 1.98
CA GLU A 203 11.29 8.63 2.18
C GLU A 203 12.55 8.32 3.02
N SER A 204 12.40 7.56 4.12
CA SER A 204 13.52 7.16 4.99
C SER A 204 14.44 6.16 4.30
N GLN A 205 13.88 5.23 3.53
CA GLN A 205 14.64 4.24 2.74
C GLN A 205 15.55 4.92 1.72
N GLN A 206 15.04 5.91 0.99
CA GLN A 206 15.85 6.69 0.05
C GLN A 206 16.99 7.42 0.76
N ALA A 207 16.71 8.04 1.92
CA ALA A 207 17.73 8.72 2.71
C ALA A 207 18.83 7.74 3.20
N ALA A 208 18.44 6.54 3.62
CA ALA A 208 19.37 5.50 4.04
C ALA A 208 20.30 5.06 2.90
N TYR A 209 19.78 4.83 1.70
CA TYR A 209 20.59 4.39 0.56
C TYR A 209 21.59 5.44 0.04
N VAL A 210 21.47 6.72 0.39
CA VAL A 210 22.48 7.75 0.09
C VAL A 210 23.87 7.33 0.58
N TYR A 211 23.96 6.61 1.70
CA TYR A 211 25.22 6.12 2.26
C TYR A 211 26.05 5.35 1.22
N PHE A 212 25.41 4.44 0.48
CA PHE A 212 26.09 3.57 -0.49
C PHE A 212 26.44 4.28 -1.81
N THR A 213 25.98 5.50 -2.04
CA THR A 213 26.30 6.27 -3.26
C THR A 213 27.56 7.13 -3.11
N ARG A 214 28.10 7.26 -1.90
CA ARG A 214 29.24 8.13 -1.59
C ARG A 214 30.54 7.55 -2.11
N ALA A 215 31.34 8.38 -2.79
CA ALA A 215 32.62 7.97 -3.38
C ALA A 215 33.71 7.58 -2.35
N ASN A 216 33.56 8.06 -1.12
CA ASN A 216 34.50 7.79 -0.01
C ASN A 216 34.04 6.62 0.88
N ASN A 217 33.14 5.79 0.39
CA ASN A 217 32.70 4.60 1.11
C ASN A 217 33.80 3.53 1.04
N ASN A 218 34.30 3.13 2.21
CA ASN A 218 35.38 2.12 2.32
C ASN A 218 34.88 0.68 2.05
N LEU A 219 33.57 0.47 1.98
CA LEU A 219 32.96 -0.84 1.78
C LEU A 219 32.68 -1.14 0.31
N ILE A 220 32.35 -0.11 -0.48
CA ILE A 220 31.92 -0.28 -1.87
C ILE A 220 33.05 0.11 -2.81
N ALA A 221 33.52 -0.83 -3.60
CA ALA A 221 34.52 -0.55 -4.62
C ALA A 221 33.95 0.41 -5.67
N ARG A 222 34.79 1.32 -6.20
CA ARG A 222 34.37 2.40 -7.12
C ARG A 222 33.60 1.90 -8.34
N GLU A 223 33.94 0.71 -8.84
CA GLU A 223 33.29 0.09 -9.99
C GLU A 223 31.83 -0.30 -9.72
N TYR A 224 31.47 -0.55 -8.44
CA TYR A 224 30.09 -0.91 -8.03
C TYR A 224 29.23 0.29 -7.65
N LEU A 225 29.77 1.48 -7.51
CA LEU A 225 29.01 2.69 -7.17
C LEU A 225 27.88 2.98 -8.17
N VAL A 226 28.03 2.58 -9.42
CA VAL A 226 26.99 2.74 -10.45
C VAL A 226 25.74 1.95 -10.09
N TYR A 227 25.88 0.74 -9.57
CA TYR A 227 24.77 -0.12 -9.14
C TYR A 227 24.01 0.45 -7.94
N PHE A 228 24.73 0.98 -6.95
CA PHE A 228 24.08 1.60 -5.78
C PHE A 228 23.43 2.95 -6.11
N ARG A 229 23.97 3.70 -7.08
CA ARG A 229 23.31 4.88 -7.62
C ARG A 229 22.03 4.51 -8.37
N ASP A 230 21.99 3.37 -9.03
CA ASP A 230 20.78 2.85 -9.67
C ASP A 230 19.71 2.53 -8.62
N ILE A 231 20.04 1.81 -7.53
CA ILE A 231 19.13 1.58 -6.40
C ILE A 231 18.59 2.89 -5.84
N TYR A 232 19.45 3.87 -5.59
CA TYR A 232 19.02 5.19 -5.12
C TYR A 232 18.05 5.86 -6.09
N THR A 233 18.32 5.77 -7.39
CA THR A 233 17.46 6.35 -8.43
C THR A 233 16.11 5.62 -8.51
N GLN A 234 16.11 4.29 -8.35
CA GLN A 234 14.87 3.50 -8.26
C GLN A 234 14.05 3.93 -7.04
N CYS A 235 14.66 4.10 -5.86
CA CYS A 235 13.98 4.62 -4.67
C CYS A 235 13.43 6.02 -4.88
N ALA A 236 14.15 6.90 -5.58
CA ALA A 236 13.68 8.25 -5.89
C ALA A 236 12.43 8.21 -6.81
N ARG A 237 12.44 7.36 -7.84
CA ARG A 237 11.28 7.14 -8.73
C ARG A 237 10.09 6.56 -7.96
N MET A 238 10.34 5.59 -7.10
CA MET A 238 9.32 4.98 -6.22
C MET A 238 8.68 6.04 -5.31
N ASN A 239 9.49 6.87 -4.64
CA ASN A 239 8.99 7.98 -3.83
C ASN A 239 8.10 8.94 -4.62
N GLN A 240 8.54 9.33 -5.82
CA GLN A 240 7.74 10.19 -6.69
C GLN A 240 6.43 9.50 -7.09
N ALA A 241 6.46 8.21 -7.38
CA ALA A 241 5.28 7.43 -7.71
C ALA A 241 4.29 7.38 -6.53
N ILE A 242 4.75 7.20 -5.29
CA ILE A 242 3.91 7.22 -4.10
C ILE A 242 3.27 8.60 -3.89
N ILE A 243 4.04 9.69 -4.11
CA ILE A 243 3.51 11.06 -4.01
C ILE A 243 2.37 11.27 -5.02
N MET A 244 2.52 10.79 -6.25
CA MET A 244 1.46 10.86 -7.27
C MET A 244 0.19 10.11 -6.81
N ARG A 245 0.33 8.87 -6.27
CA ARG A 245 -0.83 8.13 -5.74
C ARG A 245 -1.48 8.81 -4.54
N THR A 246 -0.69 9.51 -3.73
CA THR A 246 -1.23 10.35 -2.65
C THR A 246 -2.14 11.46 -3.20
N GLN A 247 -1.79 12.05 -4.33
CA GLN A 247 -2.63 13.06 -4.98
C GLN A 247 -3.86 12.44 -5.65
N MET A 248 -3.70 11.29 -6.29
CA MET A 248 -4.79 10.56 -6.94
C MET A 248 -5.86 10.13 -5.93
N ILE A 249 -5.48 9.59 -4.76
CA ILE A 249 -6.45 9.17 -3.74
C ILE A 249 -7.22 10.36 -3.16
N VAL A 250 -6.61 11.55 -3.07
CA VAL A 250 -7.31 12.78 -2.67
C VAL A 250 -8.31 13.20 -3.74
N SER A 251 -7.92 13.13 -5.02
CA SER A 251 -8.84 13.40 -6.14
C SER A 251 -10.02 12.43 -6.19
N LEU A 252 -9.79 11.15 -5.86
CA LEU A 252 -10.85 10.14 -5.80
C LEU A 252 -11.89 10.46 -4.71
N ILE A 253 -11.46 11.02 -3.57
CA ILE A 253 -12.39 11.52 -2.54
C ILE A 253 -13.27 12.64 -3.11
N GLU A 254 -12.71 13.56 -3.90
CA GLU A 254 -13.47 14.66 -4.53
C GLU A 254 -14.49 14.11 -5.56
N VAL A 255 -14.08 13.10 -6.34
CA VAL A 255 -14.99 12.40 -7.29
C VAL A 255 -16.13 11.74 -6.52
N TYR A 256 -15.85 11.02 -5.44
CA TYR A 256 -16.87 10.40 -4.59
C TYR A 256 -17.87 11.42 -4.06
N MET A 257 -17.41 12.52 -3.48
CA MET A 257 -18.28 13.58 -2.95
C MET A 257 -19.14 14.22 -4.04
N SER A 258 -18.56 14.39 -5.23
CA SER A 258 -19.31 14.89 -6.40
C SER A 258 -20.40 13.91 -6.84
N SER A 259 -20.09 12.62 -6.95
CA SER A 259 -21.04 11.57 -7.37
C SER A 259 -22.18 11.42 -6.37
N VAL A 260 -21.87 11.43 -5.06
CA VAL A 260 -22.91 11.45 -3.99
C VAL A 260 -23.81 12.67 -4.12
N THR A 261 -23.26 13.85 -4.43
CA THR A 261 -24.04 15.08 -4.61
C THR A 261 -24.97 14.99 -5.84
N VAL A 262 -24.49 14.39 -6.93
CA VAL A 262 -25.29 14.13 -8.12
C VAL A 262 -26.44 13.18 -7.78
N LYS A 263 -26.16 12.05 -7.14
CA LYS A 263 -27.16 11.06 -6.70
C LYS A 263 -28.22 11.71 -5.77
N LEU A 264 -27.80 12.53 -4.82
CA LEU A 264 -28.70 13.26 -3.94
C LEU A 264 -29.59 14.22 -4.73
N THR A 265 -29.02 14.92 -5.72
CA THR A 265 -29.76 15.83 -6.59
C THR A 265 -30.83 15.08 -7.42
N GLU A 266 -30.54 13.87 -7.89
CA GLU A 266 -31.48 13.03 -8.60
C GLU A 266 -32.66 12.60 -7.70
N VAL A 267 -32.38 12.15 -6.49
CA VAL A 267 -33.42 11.82 -5.49
C VAL A 267 -34.26 13.04 -5.16
N MET A 268 -33.67 14.22 -5.00
CA MET A 268 -34.41 15.47 -4.77
C MET A 268 -35.32 15.85 -5.98
N LYS A 269 -34.80 15.69 -7.20
CA LYS A 269 -35.62 15.89 -8.42
C LYS A 269 -36.83 14.95 -8.42
N PHE A 270 -36.60 13.66 -8.17
CA PHE A 270 -37.68 12.67 -8.11
C PHE A 270 -38.77 13.03 -7.08
N LEU A 271 -38.34 13.39 -5.86
CA LEU A 271 -39.22 13.79 -4.78
C LEU A 271 -40.00 15.08 -5.15
N THR A 272 -39.31 16.05 -5.76
CA THR A 272 -39.94 17.30 -6.21
C THR A 272 -41.00 17.06 -7.28
N VAL A 273 -40.72 16.17 -8.23
CA VAL A 273 -41.70 15.79 -9.27
C VAL A 273 -42.96 15.19 -8.65
N ILE A 274 -42.82 14.21 -7.74
CA ILE A 274 -43.96 13.58 -7.06
C ILE A 274 -44.73 14.65 -6.28
N ALA A 275 -44.09 15.46 -5.45
CA ALA A 275 -44.76 16.48 -4.65
C ALA A 275 -45.50 17.50 -5.52
N THR A 276 -44.92 17.94 -6.63
CA THR A 276 -45.52 18.92 -7.53
C THR A 276 -46.74 18.35 -8.27
N ILE A 277 -46.71 17.05 -8.65
CA ILE A 277 -47.89 16.41 -9.31
C ILE A 277 -49.01 16.18 -8.31
N VAL A 278 -48.71 15.80 -7.07
CA VAL A 278 -49.71 15.47 -6.04
C VAL A 278 -50.40 16.72 -5.47
N MET A 279 -49.65 17.86 -5.33
CA MET A 279 -50.16 19.06 -4.69
C MET A 279 -51.47 19.63 -5.33
N PRO A 280 -51.59 19.82 -6.65
CA PRO A 280 -52.82 20.28 -7.25
C PRO A 280 -54.01 19.34 -7.00
N VAL A 281 -53.78 18.02 -7.01
CA VAL A 281 -54.79 17.01 -6.72
C VAL A 281 -55.30 17.17 -5.29
N LEU A 282 -54.38 17.35 -4.30
CA LEU A 282 -54.77 17.57 -2.92
C LEU A 282 -55.53 18.87 -2.72
N ILE A 283 -55.18 19.96 -3.42
CA ILE A 283 -55.87 21.25 -3.33
C ILE A 283 -57.29 21.11 -3.87
N VAL A 284 -57.47 20.53 -5.07
CA VAL A 284 -58.81 20.34 -5.66
C VAL A 284 -59.67 19.38 -4.83
N SER A 285 -59.06 18.27 -4.36
CA SER A 285 -59.74 17.29 -3.51
C SER A 285 -60.15 17.92 -2.16
N GLY A 286 -59.27 18.74 -1.54
CA GLY A 286 -59.58 19.48 -0.32
C GLY A 286 -60.71 20.52 -0.50
N TYR A 287 -60.66 21.25 -1.62
CA TYR A 287 -61.71 22.24 -1.94
C TYR A 287 -63.09 21.54 -2.08
N TYR A 288 -63.19 20.52 -2.89
CA TYR A 288 -64.47 19.79 -3.07
C TYR A 288 -64.84 18.86 -1.90
N GLY A 289 -63.90 18.61 -0.97
CA GLY A 289 -64.15 17.90 0.28
C GLY A 289 -64.77 18.76 1.38
N MET A 290 -64.85 20.09 1.19
CA MET A 290 -65.49 20.98 2.15
C MET A 290 -67.02 20.79 2.14
N ASN A 291 -67.64 20.84 3.32
CA ASN A 291 -69.09 20.72 3.48
C ASN A 291 -69.77 22.07 3.24
N VAL A 292 -69.67 22.61 2.01
CA VAL A 292 -70.17 23.90 1.58
C VAL A 292 -70.94 23.73 0.22
N VAL A 293 -71.91 24.59 -0.06
CA VAL A 293 -72.60 24.61 -1.36
C VAL A 293 -71.78 25.47 -2.32
N PHE A 294 -71.18 24.83 -3.32
CA PHE A 294 -70.30 25.51 -4.29
C PHE A 294 -71.09 26.22 -5.38
N PRO A 295 -70.71 27.39 -5.89
CA PRO A 295 -71.38 28.10 -6.95
C PRO A 295 -71.55 27.28 -8.22
N GLU A 296 -70.66 26.39 -8.53
CA GLU A 296 -70.62 25.51 -9.69
C GLU A 296 -71.80 24.49 -9.68
N TYR A 297 -72.40 24.18 -8.51
CA TYR A 297 -73.54 23.29 -8.41
C TYR A 297 -74.73 23.87 -9.07
N SER A 298 -74.87 25.20 -9.17
CA SER A 298 -75.98 25.88 -9.90
C SER A 298 -75.84 25.73 -11.39
N PHE A 299 -74.69 25.57 -11.96
CA PHE A 299 -74.43 25.46 -13.41
C PHE A 299 -74.38 24.02 -13.89
N PHE A 300 -73.69 23.12 -13.14
CA PHE A 300 -73.38 21.74 -13.59
C PHE A 300 -74.16 20.65 -12.82
N GLY A 301 -74.86 21.03 -11.77
CA GLY A 301 -75.42 20.08 -10.81
C GLY A 301 -74.29 19.30 -10.03
N GLN A 302 -74.72 18.55 -9.01
CA GLN A 302 -73.80 17.87 -8.13
C GLN A 302 -72.91 16.80 -8.87
N LYS A 303 -73.45 16.06 -9.81
CA LYS A 303 -72.73 15.08 -10.61
C LYS A 303 -71.78 15.74 -11.63
N GLY A 304 -72.22 16.84 -12.27
CA GLY A 304 -71.40 17.58 -13.24
C GLY A 304 -70.19 18.23 -12.58
N SER A 305 -70.33 18.79 -11.39
CA SER A 305 -69.23 19.37 -10.61
C SER A 305 -68.18 18.32 -10.21
N TRP A 306 -68.61 17.09 -9.94
CA TRP A 306 -67.65 15.99 -9.69
C TRP A 306 -66.81 15.68 -10.93
N PHE A 307 -67.42 15.56 -12.13
CA PHE A 307 -66.66 15.35 -13.37
C PHE A 307 -65.80 16.55 -13.71
N PHE A 308 -66.15 17.77 -13.38
CA PHE A 308 -65.42 18.98 -13.58
C PHE A 308 -64.13 18.96 -12.67
N ALA A 309 -64.30 18.62 -11.39
CA ALA A 309 -63.16 18.48 -10.46
C ALA A 309 -62.16 17.43 -10.93
N VAL A 310 -62.64 16.24 -11.32
CA VAL A 310 -61.76 15.17 -11.84
C VAL A 310 -61.09 15.60 -13.14
N GLY A 311 -61.78 16.31 -14.01
CA GLY A 311 -61.22 16.86 -15.25
C GLY A 311 -60.07 17.83 -15.01
N ILE A 312 -60.22 18.77 -14.06
CA ILE A 312 -59.13 19.68 -13.65
C ILE A 312 -57.95 18.91 -13.10
N MET A 313 -58.16 17.92 -12.22
CA MET A 313 -57.08 17.09 -11.70
C MET A 313 -56.31 16.38 -12.82
N LEU A 314 -56.97 15.76 -13.75
CA LEU A 314 -56.36 15.06 -14.89
C LEU A 314 -55.57 16.01 -15.80
N ILE A 315 -56.15 17.17 -16.13
CA ILE A 315 -55.49 18.18 -16.95
C ILE A 315 -54.19 18.69 -16.27
N THR A 316 -54.23 18.96 -14.96
CA THR A 316 -53.05 19.43 -14.24
C THR A 316 -51.97 18.36 -14.14
N ILE A 317 -52.33 17.09 -13.90
CA ILE A 317 -51.38 15.97 -13.92
C ILE A 317 -50.69 15.85 -15.29
N ILE A 318 -51.50 15.85 -16.38
CA ILE A 318 -50.96 15.73 -17.75
C ILE A 318 -50.05 16.92 -18.07
N ALA A 319 -50.48 18.14 -17.73
CA ALA A 319 -49.67 19.35 -17.96
C ALA A 319 -48.30 19.29 -17.21
N MET A 320 -48.31 18.82 -15.96
CA MET A 320 -47.08 18.66 -15.17
C MET A 320 -46.16 17.57 -15.73
N LEU A 321 -46.73 16.42 -16.14
CA LEU A 321 -45.95 15.36 -16.77
C LEU A 321 -45.27 15.83 -18.06
N VAL A 322 -46.00 16.55 -18.92
CA VAL A 322 -45.47 17.13 -20.16
C VAL A 322 -44.37 18.17 -19.86
N TYR A 323 -44.61 19.01 -18.86
CA TYR A 323 -43.60 20.00 -18.41
C TYR A 323 -42.31 19.34 -17.96
N PHE A 324 -42.36 18.35 -17.05
CA PHE A 324 -41.16 17.66 -16.56
C PHE A 324 -40.48 16.85 -17.65
N LYS A 325 -41.19 16.18 -18.54
CA LYS A 325 -40.62 15.51 -19.72
C LYS A 325 -39.88 16.49 -20.63
N LYS A 326 -40.45 17.70 -20.86
CA LYS A 326 -39.78 18.74 -21.68
C LYS A 326 -38.52 19.31 -21.00
N LYS A 327 -38.48 19.30 -19.66
CA LYS A 327 -37.30 19.71 -18.86
C LYS A 327 -36.27 18.58 -18.71
N LYS A 328 -36.47 17.38 -19.26
CA LYS A 328 -35.62 16.19 -19.11
C LYS A 328 -35.39 15.83 -17.64
N TRP A 329 -36.43 15.89 -16.83
CA TRP A 329 -36.37 15.45 -15.44
C TRP A 329 -36.75 13.97 -15.29
N PHE A 330 -37.26 13.41 -16.40
CA PHE A 330 -37.44 11.98 -16.67
C PHE A 330 -36.62 11.59 -17.88
#